data_8a2a8dc7e6b931cca8382a96c5336508
#
_entry.id   8a2a8dc7e6b931cca8382a96c5336508
#
_cell.length_a   1.000
_cell.length_b   1.000
_cell.length_c   1.000
_cell.angle_alpha   90.00
_cell.angle_beta   90.00
_cell.angle_gamma   90.00
#
_symmetry.space_group_name_H-M   'P 1'
#
loop_
_entity.id
_entity.type
_entity.pdbx_description
1 polymer ?
#
loop_
_entity_poly.entity_id
_entity_poly.type
_entity_poly.pdbx_seq_one_letter_code
_entity_poly.pdbx_strand_id
1 'polypeptide(L)'
;MQLRIALEAEAVLGILALCESGQAGLLSSDALAYEAERNPHPLRKAHAEEVLAKAIQVVRISEEIEQRAQAFNQAGIKPLDALHLACAVQAAADYFCTCDDRLLKRARVVHAGPPKVVTPIELIGEIGS
;
A
#
# COMPACT_ATOMS: atom_id res chain seq x y z
N MET A 1 16.38 -0.87 15.93
CA MET A 1 15.53 0.16 15.30
C MET A 1 16.08 0.67 13.98
N GLN A 2 17.28 1.24 14.00
CA GLN A 2 17.87 1.77 12.77
C GLN A 2 18.13 0.69 11.73
N LEU A 3 18.57 -0.51 12.15
CA LEU A 3 18.79 -1.62 11.21
C LEU A 3 17.51 -2.02 10.49
N ARG A 4 16.39 -2.08 11.20
CA ARG A 4 15.10 -2.42 10.60
C ARG A 4 14.68 -1.37 9.57
N ILE A 5 14.85 -0.08 9.89
CA ILE A 5 14.51 1.01 8.97
C ILE A 5 15.34 0.91 7.69
N ALA A 6 16.64 0.63 7.82
CA ALA A 6 17.52 0.47 6.66
C ALA A 6 17.12 -0.73 5.80
N LEU A 7 16.78 -1.86 6.42
CA LEU A 7 16.34 -3.06 5.70
C LEU A 7 15.02 -2.85 4.99
N GLU A 8 14.07 -2.14 5.63
CA GLU A 8 12.80 -1.81 5.00
C GLU A 8 12.98 -0.87 3.81
N ALA A 9 13.87 0.12 3.92
CA ALA A 9 14.16 1.03 2.82
C ALA A 9 14.76 0.29 1.62
N GLU A 10 15.70 -0.62 1.85
CA GLU A 10 16.27 -1.45 0.79
C GLU A 10 15.21 -2.35 0.15
N ALA A 11 14.34 -2.95 0.96
CA ALA A 11 13.26 -3.78 0.46
C ALA A 11 12.31 -2.99 -0.44
N VAL A 12 11.94 -1.76 -0.04
CA VAL A 12 11.09 -0.88 -0.86
C VAL A 12 11.75 -0.57 -2.19
N LEU A 13 13.04 -0.25 -2.19
CA LEU A 13 13.77 0.00 -3.44
C LEU A 13 13.78 -1.24 -4.34
N GLY A 14 13.96 -2.42 -3.76
CA GLY A 14 13.91 -3.69 -4.50
C GLY A 14 12.52 -3.94 -5.11
N ILE A 15 11.46 -3.67 -4.36
CA ILE A 15 10.09 -3.80 -4.85
C ILE A 15 9.84 -2.84 -6.02
N LEU A 16 10.28 -1.59 -5.90
CA LEU A 16 10.12 -0.61 -6.98
C LEU A 16 10.90 -1.01 -8.23
N ALA A 17 12.09 -1.60 -8.07
CA ALA A 17 12.85 -2.12 -9.19
C ALA A 17 12.11 -3.26 -9.91
N LEU A 18 11.45 -4.14 -9.16
CA LEU A 18 10.62 -5.21 -9.74
C LEU A 18 9.42 -4.65 -10.49
N CYS A 19 8.83 -3.57 -9.98
CA CYS A 19 7.73 -2.87 -10.67
C CYS A 19 8.23 -2.25 -11.98
N GLU A 20 9.40 -1.65 -12.00
CA GLU A 20 9.97 -1.05 -13.21
C GLU A 20 10.31 -2.09 -14.26
N SER A 21 10.76 -3.28 -13.85
CA SER A 21 11.09 -4.38 -14.76
C SER A 21 9.86 -5.15 -15.25
N GLY A 22 8.67 -4.85 -14.74
CA GLY A 22 7.45 -5.54 -15.10
C GLY A 22 7.21 -6.86 -14.39
N GLN A 23 8.06 -7.24 -13.45
CA GLN A 23 7.89 -8.46 -12.66
C GLN A 23 6.82 -8.32 -11.58
N ALA A 24 6.52 -7.09 -11.17
CA ALA A 24 5.44 -6.76 -10.26
C ALA A 24 4.67 -5.57 -10.83
N GLY A 25 3.39 -5.46 -10.49
CA GLY A 25 2.55 -4.34 -10.91
C GLY A 25 2.20 -3.47 -9.70
N LEU A 26 2.43 -2.17 -9.81
CA LEU A 26 2.03 -1.22 -8.79
C LEU A 26 0.59 -0.78 -9.06
N LEU A 27 -0.25 -0.81 -8.03
CA LEU A 27 -1.58 -0.22 -8.08
C LEU A 27 -1.56 1.15 -7.40
N SER A 28 -2.15 2.12 -8.05
CA SER A 28 -2.41 3.43 -7.47
C SER A 28 -3.91 3.54 -7.16
N SER A 29 -4.29 4.57 -6.43
CA SER A 29 -5.68 4.86 -6.14
C SER A 29 -5.88 6.36 -5.94
N ASP A 30 -7.13 6.80 -5.98
CA ASP A 30 -7.48 8.18 -5.63
C ASP A 30 -7.01 8.52 -4.21
N ALA A 31 -7.06 7.55 -3.29
CA ALA A 31 -6.61 7.74 -1.91
C ALA A 31 -5.10 7.95 -1.83
N LEU A 32 -4.30 7.17 -2.57
CA LEU A 32 -2.85 7.35 -2.62
C LEU A 32 -2.46 8.67 -3.28
N ALA A 33 -3.14 9.03 -4.35
CA ALA A 33 -2.91 10.30 -5.03
C ALA A 33 -3.21 11.49 -4.10
N TYR A 34 -4.31 11.42 -3.36
CA TYR A 34 -4.69 12.41 -2.36
C TYR A 34 -3.61 12.57 -1.27
N GLU A 35 -3.14 11.44 -0.73
CA GLU A 35 -2.12 11.45 0.32
C GLU A 35 -0.78 12.01 -0.21
N ALA A 36 -0.37 11.61 -1.41
CA ALA A 36 0.85 12.09 -2.04
C ALA A 36 0.80 13.60 -2.27
N GLU A 37 -0.33 14.10 -2.77
CA GLU A 37 -0.52 15.54 -3.02
C GLU A 37 -0.42 16.37 -1.75
N ARG A 38 -0.86 15.82 -0.62
CA ARG A 38 -0.86 16.53 0.67
C ARG A 38 0.42 16.38 1.47
N ASN A 39 1.42 15.70 0.94
CA ASN A 39 2.70 15.59 1.63
C ASN A 39 3.38 16.97 1.72
N PRO A 40 3.71 17.44 2.94
CA PRO A 40 4.30 18.78 3.11
C PRO A 40 5.74 18.90 2.67
N HIS A 41 6.43 17.77 2.41
CA HIS A 41 7.82 17.76 1.96
C HIS A 41 7.88 17.72 0.45
N PRO A 42 8.37 18.80 -0.24
CA PRO A 42 8.35 18.87 -1.70
C PRO A 42 9.05 17.71 -2.39
N LEU A 43 10.20 17.28 -1.87
CA LEU A 43 10.95 16.17 -2.46
C LEU A 43 10.24 14.84 -2.30
N ARG A 44 9.66 14.58 -1.13
CA ARG A 44 8.89 13.37 -0.87
C ARG A 44 7.62 13.33 -1.72
N LYS A 45 6.95 14.49 -1.84
CA LYS A 45 5.76 14.63 -2.67
C LYS A 45 6.09 14.30 -4.12
N ALA A 46 7.14 14.92 -4.67
CA ALA A 46 7.55 14.69 -6.05
C ALA A 46 7.91 13.23 -6.29
N HIS A 47 8.64 12.60 -5.36
CA HIS A 47 9.01 11.19 -5.46
C HIS A 47 7.77 10.28 -5.44
N ALA A 48 6.85 10.53 -4.51
CA ALA A 48 5.62 9.74 -4.42
C ALA A 48 4.78 9.86 -5.69
N GLU A 49 4.62 11.06 -6.22
CA GLU A 49 3.89 11.29 -7.46
C GLU A 49 4.54 10.60 -8.65
N GLU A 50 5.88 10.62 -8.71
CA GLU A 50 6.63 9.92 -9.75
C GLU A 50 6.43 8.41 -9.68
N VAL A 51 6.47 7.82 -8.48
CA VAL A 51 6.22 6.39 -8.27
C VAL A 51 4.81 6.04 -8.69
N LEU A 52 3.81 6.80 -8.25
CA LEU A 52 2.39 6.53 -8.57
C LEU A 52 2.09 6.67 -10.06
N ALA A 53 2.84 7.53 -10.77
CA ALA A 53 2.69 7.68 -12.23
C ALA A 53 3.04 6.41 -13.00
N LYS A 54 3.80 5.50 -12.39
CA LYS A 54 4.20 4.22 -13.00
C LYS A 54 3.22 3.09 -12.73
N ALA A 55 2.12 3.38 -12.03
CA ALA A 55 1.11 2.36 -11.70
C ALA A 55 0.48 1.78 -12.97
N ILE A 56 0.23 0.47 -12.94
CA ILE A 56 -0.43 -0.23 -14.05
C ILE A 56 -1.95 -0.06 -14.01
N GLN A 57 -2.48 0.37 -12.86
CA GLN A 57 -3.92 0.59 -12.68
C GLN A 57 -4.12 1.66 -11.62
N VAL A 58 -5.12 2.50 -11.83
CA VAL A 58 -5.56 3.51 -10.84
C VAL A 58 -6.96 3.15 -10.37
N VAL A 59 -7.08 2.87 -9.08
CA VAL A 59 -8.37 2.51 -8.46
C VAL A 59 -9.12 3.79 -8.12
N ARG A 60 -10.30 3.97 -8.69
CA ARG A 60 -11.18 5.09 -8.38
C ARG A 60 -12.07 4.74 -7.20
N ILE A 61 -12.24 5.68 -6.28
CA ILE A 61 -13.11 5.49 -5.12
C ILE A 61 -14.56 5.39 -5.59
N SER A 62 -15.22 4.32 -5.16
CA SER A 62 -16.62 4.05 -5.43
C SER A 62 -17.39 3.97 -4.12
N GLU A 63 -18.71 3.92 -4.21
CA GLU A 63 -19.57 3.71 -3.03
C GLU A 63 -19.24 2.39 -2.32
N GLU A 64 -18.97 1.33 -3.09
CA GLU A 64 -18.58 0.02 -2.53
C GLU A 64 -17.27 0.11 -1.73
N ILE A 65 -16.29 0.85 -2.26
CA ILE A 65 -15.02 1.07 -1.56
C ILE A 65 -15.26 1.86 -0.27
N GLU A 66 -16.09 2.91 -0.32
CA GLU A 66 -16.41 3.71 0.86
C GLU A 66 -17.08 2.87 1.95
N GLN A 67 -18.02 2.03 1.58
CA GLN A 67 -18.71 1.14 2.53
C GLN A 67 -17.75 0.15 3.17
N ARG A 68 -16.87 -0.44 2.38
CA ARG A 68 -15.85 -1.37 2.88
C ARG A 68 -14.87 -0.66 3.81
N ALA A 69 -14.46 0.56 3.43
CA ALA A 69 -13.57 1.38 4.26
C ALA A 69 -14.23 1.72 5.61
N GLN A 70 -15.52 2.04 5.62
CA GLN A 70 -16.24 2.28 6.87
C GLN A 70 -16.26 1.04 7.77
N ALA A 71 -16.45 -0.14 7.20
CA ALA A 71 -16.43 -1.39 7.96
C ALA A 71 -15.04 -1.63 8.57
N PHE A 72 -13.97 -1.41 7.81
CA PHE A 72 -12.60 -1.53 8.32
C PHE A 72 -12.32 -0.48 9.41
N ASN A 73 -12.79 0.73 9.23
CA ASN A 73 -12.63 1.80 10.22
C ASN A 73 -13.33 1.45 11.54
N GLN A 74 -14.54 0.92 11.46
CA GLN A 74 -15.28 0.46 12.64
C GLN A 74 -14.57 -0.70 13.34
N ALA A 75 -13.84 -1.51 12.60
CA ALA A 75 -13.06 -2.63 13.14
C ALA A 75 -11.68 -2.21 13.70
N GLY A 76 -11.38 -0.92 13.70
CA GLY A 76 -10.19 -0.38 14.37
C GLY A 76 -9.06 0.08 13.46
N ILE A 77 -9.28 0.14 12.14
CA ILE A 77 -8.29 0.69 11.20
C ILE A 77 -8.56 2.19 11.03
N LYS A 78 -7.50 3.00 11.02
CA LYS A 78 -7.63 4.45 10.83
C LYS A 78 -8.28 4.76 9.48
N PRO A 79 -9.05 5.87 9.36
CA PRO A 79 -9.85 6.15 8.18
C PRO A 79 -9.10 6.08 6.84
N LEU A 80 -7.95 6.72 6.73
CA LEU A 80 -7.19 6.73 5.48
C LEU A 80 -6.60 5.36 5.17
N ASP A 81 -6.07 4.67 6.17
CA ASP A 81 -5.56 3.30 6.02
C ASP A 81 -6.67 2.33 5.62
N ALA A 82 -7.86 2.50 6.20
CA ALA A 82 -9.04 1.71 5.86
C ALA A 82 -9.41 1.92 4.39
N LEU A 83 -9.32 3.14 3.90
CA LEU A 83 -9.60 3.46 2.51
C LEU A 83 -8.56 2.83 1.58
N HIS A 84 -7.28 2.88 1.93
CA HIS A 84 -6.23 2.22 1.16
C HIS A 84 -6.47 0.70 1.06
N LEU A 85 -6.77 0.08 2.18
CA LEU A 85 -7.03 -1.37 2.21
C LEU A 85 -8.27 -1.71 1.38
N ALA A 86 -9.33 -0.93 1.49
CA ALA A 86 -10.56 -1.12 0.73
C ALA A 86 -10.31 -1.02 -0.78
N CYS A 87 -9.47 -0.08 -1.21
CA CYS A 87 -9.08 0.04 -2.62
C CYS A 87 -8.32 -1.21 -3.09
N ALA A 88 -7.40 -1.72 -2.27
CA ALA A 88 -6.64 -2.92 -2.60
C ALA A 88 -7.55 -4.15 -2.72
N VAL A 89 -8.52 -4.31 -1.83
CA VAL A 89 -9.49 -5.40 -1.88
C VAL A 89 -10.33 -5.31 -3.14
N GLN A 90 -10.85 -4.12 -3.46
CA GLN A 90 -11.71 -3.91 -4.64
C GLN A 90 -10.96 -4.18 -5.95
N ALA A 91 -9.68 -3.83 -6.00
CA ALA A 91 -8.84 -4.05 -7.18
C ALA A 91 -8.32 -5.49 -7.28
N ALA A 92 -8.66 -6.34 -6.33
CA ALA A 92 -8.15 -7.72 -6.24
C ALA A 92 -6.61 -7.76 -6.26
N ALA A 93 -5.99 -6.86 -5.51
CA ALA A 93 -4.54 -6.83 -5.37
C ALA A 93 -4.04 -8.13 -4.73
N ASP A 94 -2.85 -8.57 -5.12
CA ASP A 94 -2.24 -9.76 -4.50
C ASP A 94 -1.66 -9.43 -3.13
N TYR A 95 -1.10 -8.22 -2.99
CA TYR A 95 -0.44 -7.79 -1.76
C TYR A 95 -0.84 -6.38 -1.37
N PHE A 96 -0.91 -6.17 -0.07
CA PHE A 96 -1.02 -4.84 0.55
C PHE A 96 0.18 -4.68 1.48
N CYS A 97 1.08 -3.77 1.11
CA CYS A 97 2.37 -3.61 1.79
C CYS A 97 2.36 -2.39 2.70
N THR A 98 2.78 -2.57 3.95
CA THR A 98 2.87 -1.48 4.91
C THR A 98 4.06 -1.63 5.84
N CYS A 99 4.67 -0.49 6.23
CA CYS A 99 5.69 -0.43 7.27
C CYS A 99 5.08 -0.19 8.66
N ASP A 100 3.79 0.08 8.74
CA ASP A 100 3.10 0.38 10.00
C ASP A 100 2.68 -0.91 10.71
N ASP A 101 3.32 -1.21 11.83
CA ASP A 101 3.05 -2.44 12.61
C ASP A 101 1.63 -2.51 13.14
N ARG A 102 1.05 -1.38 13.51
CA ARG A 102 -0.33 -1.34 14.04
C ARG A 102 -1.33 -1.68 12.94
N LEU A 103 -1.13 -1.07 11.78
CA LEU A 103 -1.96 -1.36 10.60
C LEU A 103 -1.81 -2.82 10.19
N LEU A 104 -0.59 -3.32 10.11
CA LEU A 104 -0.30 -4.71 9.76
C LEU A 104 -1.08 -5.69 10.64
N LYS A 105 -0.95 -5.51 11.96
CA LYS A 105 -1.63 -6.40 12.94
C LYS A 105 -3.13 -6.32 12.81
N ARG A 106 -3.68 -5.11 12.76
CA ARG A 106 -5.13 -4.93 12.72
C ARG A 106 -5.71 -5.44 11.40
N ALA A 107 -5.07 -5.14 10.29
CA ALA A 107 -5.52 -5.59 8.98
C ALA A 107 -5.54 -7.11 8.89
N ARG A 108 -4.53 -7.78 9.44
CA ARG A 108 -4.47 -9.25 9.45
C ARG A 108 -5.57 -9.88 10.29
N VAL A 109 -6.07 -9.17 11.30
CA VAL A 109 -7.18 -9.66 12.15
C VAL A 109 -8.52 -9.47 11.44
N VAL A 110 -8.76 -8.32 10.82
CA VAL A 110 -10.08 -7.96 10.28
C VAL A 110 -10.29 -8.38 8.84
N HIS A 111 -9.21 -8.75 8.13
CA HIS A 111 -9.28 -9.11 6.71
C HIS A 111 -8.51 -10.41 6.45
N ALA A 112 -9.21 -11.41 5.95
CA ALA A 112 -8.65 -12.68 5.51
C ALA A 112 -8.72 -12.75 3.97
N GLY A 113 -7.82 -13.53 3.39
CA GLY A 113 -7.76 -13.71 1.94
C GLY A 113 -7.00 -12.56 1.25
N PRO A 114 -7.06 -12.48 -0.09
CA PRO A 114 -6.34 -11.43 -0.82
C PRO A 114 -6.97 -10.05 -0.63
N PRO A 115 -6.15 -8.98 -0.56
CA PRO A 115 -4.69 -9.02 -0.62
C PRO A 115 -4.07 -9.59 0.65
N LYS A 116 -2.90 -10.20 0.50
CA LYS A 116 -2.09 -10.60 1.65
C LYS A 116 -1.41 -9.35 2.21
N VAL A 117 -1.61 -9.11 3.51
CA VAL A 117 -1.04 -7.94 4.18
C VAL A 117 0.38 -8.26 4.64
N VAL A 118 1.36 -7.53 4.15
CA VAL A 118 2.78 -7.85 4.34
C VAL A 118 3.61 -6.61 4.65
N THR A 119 4.79 -6.84 5.23
CA THR A 119 5.83 -5.81 5.32
C THR A 119 6.65 -5.77 4.03
N PRO A 120 7.41 -4.69 3.76
CA PRO A 120 8.30 -4.66 2.60
C PRO A 120 9.30 -5.82 2.59
N ILE A 121 9.85 -6.18 3.74
CA ILE A 121 10.81 -7.28 3.86
C ILE A 121 10.17 -8.62 3.50
N GLU A 122 8.97 -8.86 3.99
CA GLU A 122 8.21 -10.07 3.64
C GLU A 122 7.90 -10.11 2.15
N LEU A 123 7.46 -8.98 1.60
CA LEU A 123 7.07 -8.89 0.20
C LEU A 123 8.24 -9.17 -0.74
N ILE A 124 9.39 -8.55 -0.51
CA ILE A 124 10.56 -8.78 -1.36
C ILE A 124 11.02 -10.24 -1.30
N GLY A 125 10.85 -10.89 -0.15
CA GLY A 125 11.14 -12.32 0.01
C GLY A 125 10.20 -13.20 -0.81
N GLU A 126 8.95 -12.78 -0.98
CA GLU A 126 7.95 -13.56 -1.74
C GLU A 126 8.06 -13.33 -3.25
N ILE A 127 8.26 -12.09 -3.69
CA ILE A 127 8.24 -11.75 -5.13
C ILE A 127 9.63 -11.61 -5.76
N GLY A 128 10.68 -11.48 -4.93
CA GLY A 128 12.04 -11.27 -5.40
C GLY A 128 12.84 -12.57 -5.64
N SER A 129 12.25 -13.71 -5.34
CA SER A 129 12.94 -15.00 -5.46
C SER A 129 12.61 -15.75 -6.74
#